data_fd941851ee85281aaf2ea7b6eeafdf35
#
_entry.id   fd941851ee85281aaf2ea7b6eeafdf35
#
_cell.length_a   1.000
_cell.length_b   1.000
_cell.length_c   1.000
_cell.angle_alpha   90.00
_cell.angle_beta   90.00
_cell.angle_gamma   90.00
#
_symmetry.space_group_name_H-M   'P 1'
#
loop_
_entity.id
_entity.type
_entity.pdbx_description
1 polymer ?
#
loop_
_entity_poly.entity_id
_entity_poly.type
_entity_poly.pdbx_seq_one_letter_code
_entity_poly.pdbx_strand_id
1 'polypeptide(L)'
;MRHWHIRSPETETDWQQYYQLRYQVLRAPWQQAPGSERDELEAEAFHLMLFSPHGELAAVGRLHRLADNNAQVRYMAVAESARGQGLGALVLRALEQQGLAWGCDQLTLNARENAFSFYQKLGYKAGKPLAPLYGIAHQQMTKRLRLGGDTAQFTRWCANLQQTWHQTIPLSAFMKLQITQFDGNLLACQAPLAPNKNLHHTMFAGS
;
A
#
# COMPACT_ATOMS: atom_id res chain seq x y z
N MET A 1 -0.31 -20.14 -13.22
CA MET A 1 0.44 -18.88 -13.41
C MET A 1 1.30 -18.64 -12.18
N ARG A 2 2.60 -18.41 -12.34
CA ARG A 2 3.45 -18.02 -11.20
C ARG A 2 3.19 -16.55 -10.89
N HIS A 3 2.86 -16.23 -9.64
CA HIS A 3 2.50 -14.88 -9.22
C HIS A 3 3.64 -14.24 -8.43
N TRP A 4 3.73 -12.91 -8.46
CA TRP A 4 4.53 -12.13 -7.53
C TRP A 4 4.05 -12.38 -6.11
N HIS A 5 4.98 -12.61 -5.20
CA HIS A 5 4.66 -12.94 -3.81
C HIS A 5 5.16 -11.84 -2.87
N ILE A 6 4.28 -11.35 -2.00
CA ILE A 6 4.59 -10.32 -1.00
C ILE A 6 4.50 -10.93 0.39
N ARG A 7 5.53 -10.73 1.22
CA ARG A 7 5.54 -11.07 2.63
C ARG A 7 6.51 -10.21 3.43
N SER A 8 6.43 -10.27 4.75
CA SER A 8 7.45 -9.71 5.64
C SER A 8 8.68 -10.62 5.73
N PRO A 9 9.87 -10.08 6.11
CA PRO A 9 11.01 -10.91 6.49
C PRO A 9 10.67 -11.76 7.73
N GLU A 10 10.99 -13.05 7.71
CA GLU A 10 10.72 -13.99 8.82
C GLU A 10 11.97 -14.66 9.33
N THR A 11 12.94 -14.93 8.45
CA THR A 11 14.18 -15.63 8.77
C THR A 11 15.38 -14.70 8.76
N GLU A 12 16.47 -15.12 9.39
CA GLU A 12 17.76 -14.40 9.32
C GLU A 12 18.22 -14.20 7.88
N THR A 13 18.01 -15.18 7.01
CA THR A 13 18.33 -15.09 5.58
C THR A 13 17.47 -14.03 4.89
N ASP A 14 16.17 -13.91 5.24
CA ASP A 14 15.32 -12.86 4.71
C ASP A 14 15.85 -11.47 5.09
N TRP A 15 16.19 -11.28 6.36
CA TRP A 15 16.73 -10.02 6.84
C TRP A 15 18.05 -9.66 6.16
N GLN A 16 18.93 -10.62 5.95
CA GLN A 16 20.17 -10.40 5.21
C GLN A 16 19.90 -9.96 3.77
N GLN A 17 19.05 -10.68 3.04
CA GLN A 17 18.66 -10.31 1.67
C GLN A 17 17.96 -8.95 1.61
N TYR A 18 17.07 -8.67 2.56
CA TYR A 18 16.34 -7.42 2.68
C TYR A 18 17.27 -6.22 2.81
N TYR A 19 18.19 -6.27 3.76
CA TYR A 19 19.15 -5.19 3.99
C TYR A 19 20.19 -5.11 2.87
N GLN A 20 20.61 -6.23 2.32
CA GLN A 20 21.52 -6.26 1.18
C GLN A 20 20.93 -5.53 -0.04
N LEU A 21 19.67 -5.78 -0.38
CA LEU A 21 19.02 -5.07 -1.49
C LEU A 21 18.87 -3.57 -1.20
N ARG A 22 18.51 -3.20 0.04
CA ARG A 22 18.46 -1.79 0.45
C ARG A 22 19.82 -1.11 0.29
N TYR A 23 20.89 -1.76 0.79
CA TYR A 23 22.24 -1.23 0.67
C TYR A 23 22.65 -1.05 -0.79
N GLN A 24 22.53 -2.09 -1.59
CA GLN A 24 22.92 -2.07 -3.00
C GLN A 24 22.24 -0.96 -3.80
N VAL A 25 20.96 -0.70 -3.56
CA VAL A 25 20.17 0.27 -4.32
C VAL A 25 20.25 1.68 -3.74
N LEU A 26 20.30 1.80 -2.42
CA LEU A 26 20.10 3.09 -1.74
C LEU A 26 21.38 3.69 -1.14
N ARG A 27 22.47 2.92 -1.05
CA ARG A 27 23.69 3.35 -0.35
C ARG A 27 24.97 3.13 -1.15
N ALA A 28 25.19 1.94 -1.67
CA ALA A 28 26.39 1.60 -2.42
C ALA A 28 26.68 2.56 -3.59
N PRO A 29 25.69 3.00 -4.40
CA PRO A 29 25.96 3.94 -5.50
C PRO A 29 26.49 5.30 -5.04
N TRP A 30 26.30 5.64 -3.77
CA TRP A 30 26.81 6.88 -3.16
C TRP A 30 27.95 6.62 -2.17
N GLN A 31 28.61 5.47 -2.27
CA GLN A 31 29.78 5.11 -1.47
C GLN A 31 29.57 5.23 0.05
N GLN A 32 28.33 4.99 0.50
CA GLN A 32 28.01 4.98 1.92
C GLN A 32 28.41 3.66 2.56
N ALA A 33 28.79 3.70 3.84
CA ALA A 33 29.20 2.50 4.57
C ALA A 33 28.04 1.48 4.70
N PRO A 34 28.33 0.17 4.69
CA PRO A 34 27.35 -0.86 5.07
C PRO A 34 26.78 -0.58 6.47
N GLY A 35 25.49 -0.84 6.67
CA GLY A 35 24.76 -0.50 7.90
C GLY A 35 24.02 0.84 7.81
N SER A 36 24.42 1.75 6.92
CA SER A 36 23.74 3.03 6.71
C SER A 36 22.34 2.91 6.07
N GLU A 37 21.99 1.74 5.58
CA GLU A 37 20.65 1.41 5.07
C GLU A 37 19.64 1.11 6.17
N ARG A 38 20.03 1.20 7.45
CA ARG A 38 19.19 0.97 8.64
C ARG A 38 19.07 2.24 9.45
N ASP A 39 18.10 2.29 10.35
CA ASP A 39 17.95 3.32 11.38
C ASP A 39 17.36 2.73 12.67
N GLU A 40 17.18 3.56 13.67
CA GLU A 40 16.68 3.18 15.00
C GLU A 40 15.24 2.67 15.00
N LEU A 41 14.47 2.91 13.96
CA LEU A 41 13.07 2.52 13.85
C LEU A 41 12.86 1.14 13.19
N GLU A 42 13.93 0.38 12.93
CA GLU A 42 13.81 -0.91 12.27
C GLU A 42 12.91 -1.89 13.04
N ALA A 43 13.03 -1.96 14.37
CA ALA A 43 12.28 -2.90 15.20
C ALA A 43 10.77 -2.59 15.27
N GLU A 44 10.37 -1.33 15.08
CA GLU A 44 8.99 -0.87 15.20
C GLU A 44 8.27 -0.76 13.84
N ALA A 45 9.01 -0.96 12.76
CA ALA A 45 8.52 -0.75 11.42
C ALA A 45 7.90 -2.03 10.82
N PHE A 46 6.99 -1.83 9.89
CA PHE A 46 6.52 -2.89 9.00
C PHE A 46 7.47 -3.00 7.80
N HIS A 47 7.97 -4.20 7.57
CA HIS A 47 8.89 -4.52 6.49
C HIS A 47 8.22 -5.40 5.44
N LEU A 48 8.50 -5.12 4.19
CA LEU A 48 7.88 -5.81 3.07
C LEU A 48 8.92 -6.24 2.06
N MET A 49 8.83 -7.50 1.63
CA MET A 49 9.61 -8.11 0.56
C MET A 49 8.68 -8.54 -0.57
N LEU A 50 9.08 -8.29 -1.80
CA LEU A 50 8.39 -8.72 -3.03
C LEU A 50 9.29 -9.68 -3.78
N PHE A 51 8.84 -10.92 -3.96
CA PHE A 51 9.56 -11.98 -4.65
C PHE A 51 9.01 -12.20 -6.05
N SER A 52 9.90 -12.51 -6.97
CA SER A 52 9.55 -12.96 -8.32
C SER A 52 8.85 -14.31 -8.29
N PRO A 53 8.17 -14.72 -9.39
CA PRO A 53 7.62 -16.07 -9.52
C PRO A 53 8.68 -17.20 -9.41
N HIS A 54 9.95 -16.86 -9.50
CA HIS A 54 11.07 -17.81 -9.35
C HIS A 54 11.68 -17.82 -7.95
N GLY A 55 11.14 -17.01 -7.01
CA GLY A 55 11.61 -16.93 -5.63
C GLY A 55 12.76 -15.95 -5.41
N GLU A 56 13.10 -15.10 -6.39
CA GLU A 56 14.14 -14.10 -6.26
C GLU A 56 13.57 -12.82 -5.62
N LEU A 57 14.31 -12.22 -4.69
CA LEU A 57 13.91 -10.94 -4.09
C LEU A 57 14.06 -9.82 -5.12
N ALA A 58 12.95 -9.20 -5.49
CA ALA A 58 12.87 -8.19 -6.54
C ALA A 58 12.70 -6.77 -6.00
N ALA A 59 12.00 -6.59 -4.87
CA ALA A 59 11.82 -5.28 -4.29
C ALA A 59 11.54 -5.36 -2.78
N VAL A 60 11.81 -4.26 -2.09
CA VAL A 60 11.56 -4.12 -0.65
C VAL A 60 10.99 -2.73 -0.35
N GLY A 61 10.37 -2.60 0.82
CA GLY A 61 9.90 -1.33 1.34
C GLY A 61 9.65 -1.41 2.83
N ARG A 62 9.62 -0.25 3.48
CA ARG A 62 9.36 -0.13 4.91
C ARG A 62 8.31 0.95 5.19
N LEU A 63 7.46 0.67 6.16
CA LEU A 63 6.49 1.62 6.70
C LEU A 63 6.65 1.71 8.21
N HIS A 64 6.68 2.91 8.77
CA HIS A 64 6.62 3.10 10.22
C HIS A 64 5.57 4.14 10.57
N ARG A 65 5.01 4.02 11.78
CA ARG A 65 4.01 4.96 12.29
C ARG A 65 4.66 6.30 12.61
N LEU A 66 3.91 7.36 12.40
CA LEU A 66 4.17 8.71 12.90
C LEU A 66 3.03 9.10 13.85
N ALA A 67 3.16 10.28 14.47
CA ALA A 67 2.07 10.88 15.23
C ALA A 67 0.85 11.18 14.34
N ASP A 68 -0.29 11.46 14.97
CA ASP A 68 -1.52 11.98 14.33
C ASP A 68 -2.06 11.10 13.20
N ASN A 69 -2.10 9.78 13.43
CA ASN A 69 -2.58 8.79 12.46
C ASN A 69 -1.88 8.87 11.09
N ASN A 70 -0.62 9.25 11.08
CA ASN A 70 0.20 9.25 9.90
C ASN A 70 1.20 8.08 9.91
N ALA A 71 1.72 7.75 8.73
CA ALA A 71 2.86 6.83 8.61
C ALA A 71 3.81 7.31 7.51
N GLN A 72 5.06 6.84 7.57
CA GLN A 72 6.08 7.17 6.59
C GLN A 72 6.60 5.94 5.88
N VAL A 73 6.58 6.02 4.55
CA VAL A 73 7.26 5.06 3.67
C VAL A 73 8.74 5.42 3.59
N ARG A 74 9.60 4.45 3.85
CA ARG A 74 11.06 4.61 3.74
C ARG A 74 11.71 3.40 3.08
N TYR A 75 12.91 3.59 2.59
CA TYR A 75 13.78 2.53 2.10
C TYR A 75 13.14 1.62 1.04
N MET A 76 12.32 2.20 0.14
CA MET A 76 11.86 1.47 -1.04
C MET A 76 13.03 1.24 -2.01
N ALA A 77 13.24 0.00 -2.36
CA ALA A 77 14.27 -0.40 -3.33
C ALA A 77 13.72 -1.47 -4.27
N VAL A 78 14.05 -1.34 -5.55
CA VAL A 78 13.75 -2.33 -6.59
C VAL A 78 15.08 -2.77 -7.18
N ALA A 79 15.31 -4.10 -7.22
CA ALA A 79 16.50 -4.69 -7.83
C ALA A 79 16.64 -4.19 -9.27
N GLU A 80 17.87 -3.96 -9.72
CA GLU A 80 18.14 -3.40 -11.03
C GLU A 80 17.56 -4.26 -12.16
N SER A 81 17.71 -5.57 -12.06
CA SER A 81 17.16 -6.55 -13.00
C SER A 81 15.63 -6.58 -13.07
N ALA A 82 14.96 -6.02 -12.06
CA ALA A 82 13.48 -6.03 -11.92
C ALA A 82 12.84 -4.66 -12.18
N ARG A 83 13.62 -3.64 -12.56
CA ARG A 83 13.10 -2.31 -12.87
C ARG A 83 12.23 -2.30 -14.12
N GLY A 84 11.38 -1.29 -14.26
CA GLY A 84 10.48 -1.14 -15.42
C GLY A 84 9.25 -2.03 -15.42
N GLN A 85 9.10 -2.95 -14.46
CA GLN A 85 8.00 -3.92 -14.37
C GLN A 85 6.86 -3.48 -13.44
N GLY A 86 6.84 -2.24 -12.98
CA GLY A 86 5.80 -1.72 -12.08
C GLY A 86 5.91 -2.16 -10.62
N LEU A 87 6.99 -2.85 -10.22
CA LEU A 87 7.13 -3.46 -8.89
C LEU A 87 7.20 -2.42 -7.76
N GLY A 88 7.79 -1.25 -8.01
CA GLY A 88 7.75 -0.14 -7.06
C GLY A 88 6.32 0.29 -6.72
N ALA A 89 5.42 0.29 -7.71
CA ALA A 89 4.01 0.59 -7.46
C ALA A 89 3.31 -0.52 -6.67
N LEU A 90 3.65 -1.79 -6.90
CA LEU A 90 3.11 -2.91 -6.11
C LEU A 90 3.54 -2.81 -4.64
N VAL A 91 4.82 -2.58 -4.37
CA VAL A 91 5.34 -2.38 -3.01
C VAL A 91 4.65 -1.19 -2.34
N LEU A 92 4.55 -0.05 -3.03
CA LEU A 92 3.94 1.15 -2.45
C LEU A 92 2.46 0.92 -2.11
N ARG A 93 1.69 0.26 -2.99
CA ARG A 93 0.29 -0.09 -2.72
C ARG A 93 0.14 -1.03 -1.52
N ALA A 94 1.02 -2.00 -1.36
CA ALA A 94 0.99 -2.89 -0.20
C ALA A 94 1.30 -2.14 1.10
N LEU A 95 2.23 -1.17 1.08
CA LEU A 95 2.50 -0.29 2.21
C LEU A 95 1.31 0.66 2.48
N GLU A 96 0.61 1.15 1.45
CA GLU A 96 -0.62 1.93 1.58
C GLU A 96 -1.73 1.12 2.27
N GLN A 97 -1.91 -0.15 1.86
CA GLN A 97 -2.88 -1.06 2.51
C GLN A 97 -2.52 -1.30 3.99
N GLN A 98 -1.24 -1.45 4.30
CA GLN A 98 -0.81 -1.58 5.69
C GLN A 98 -1.08 -0.29 6.49
N GLY A 99 -0.85 0.88 5.90
CA GLY A 99 -1.19 2.17 6.51
C GLY A 99 -2.69 2.28 6.80
N LEU A 100 -3.54 1.87 5.85
CA LEU A 100 -5.00 1.80 6.04
C LEU A 100 -5.38 0.83 7.16
N ALA A 101 -4.79 -0.37 7.21
CA ALA A 101 -5.02 -1.35 8.27
C ALA A 101 -4.59 -0.83 9.64
N TRP A 102 -3.60 0.04 9.70
CA TRP A 102 -3.19 0.74 10.92
C TRP A 102 -4.11 1.90 11.31
N GLY A 103 -5.07 2.27 10.48
CA GLY A 103 -5.95 3.40 10.70
C GLY A 103 -5.32 4.75 10.33
N CYS A 104 -4.26 4.75 9.52
CA CYS A 104 -3.62 6.00 9.11
C CYS A 104 -4.48 6.77 8.09
N ASP A 105 -4.50 8.08 8.25
CA ASP A 105 -5.21 9.00 7.34
C ASP A 105 -4.34 9.43 6.18
N GLN A 106 -3.02 9.43 6.37
CA GLN A 106 -2.06 9.92 5.38
C GLN A 106 -0.75 9.14 5.44
N LEU A 107 -0.15 8.93 4.27
CA LEU A 107 1.25 8.55 4.16
C LEU A 107 2.11 9.71 3.69
N THR A 108 3.33 9.72 4.20
CA THR A 108 4.39 10.62 3.75
C THR A 108 5.61 9.81 3.29
N LEU A 109 6.43 10.40 2.46
CA LEU A 109 7.72 9.87 2.05
C LEU A 109 8.67 11.00 1.65
N ASN A 110 9.96 10.71 1.63
CA ASN A 110 10.98 11.64 1.17
C ASN A 110 11.51 11.12 -0.16
N ALA A 111 10.99 11.68 -1.25
CA ALA A 111 11.33 11.27 -2.60
C ALA A 111 12.64 11.91 -3.05
N ARG A 112 13.48 11.16 -3.78
CA ARG A 112 14.57 11.70 -4.58
C ARG A 112 14.03 12.38 -5.82
N GLU A 113 14.71 13.37 -6.33
CA GLU A 113 14.31 14.15 -7.51
C GLU A 113 13.91 13.25 -8.71
N ASN A 114 14.71 12.24 -9.01
CA ASN A 114 14.45 11.32 -10.11
C ASN A 114 13.21 10.41 -9.92
N ALA A 115 12.62 10.39 -8.73
CA ALA A 115 11.43 9.61 -8.41
C ALA A 115 10.15 10.46 -8.24
N PHE A 116 10.22 11.80 -8.36
CA PHE A 116 9.05 12.65 -8.13
C PHE A 116 7.88 12.29 -9.06
N SER A 117 8.14 12.15 -10.35
CA SER A 117 7.11 11.81 -11.33
C SER A 117 6.46 10.45 -11.06
N PHE A 118 7.22 9.48 -10.55
CA PHE A 118 6.70 8.17 -10.16
C PHE A 118 5.67 8.30 -9.03
N TYR A 119 6.01 9.02 -7.97
CA TYR A 119 5.08 9.20 -6.84
C TYR A 119 3.88 10.08 -7.20
N GLN A 120 4.07 11.11 -8.02
CA GLN A 120 2.96 11.96 -8.51
C GLN A 120 1.93 11.13 -9.30
N LYS A 121 2.36 10.23 -10.19
CA LYS A 121 1.48 9.31 -10.92
C LYS A 121 0.69 8.37 -10.01
N LEU A 122 1.20 8.11 -8.80
CA LEU A 122 0.53 7.28 -7.78
C LEU A 122 -0.30 8.11 -6.78
N GLY A 123 -0.49 9.40 -7.05
CA GLY A 123 -1.37 10.28 -6.28
C GLY A 123 -0.71 10.99 -5.11
N TYR A 124 0.62 10.92 -4.99
CA TYR A 124 1.34 11.71 -4.00
C TYR A 124 1.49 13.16 -4.46
N LYS A 125 1.26 14.07 -3.55
CA LYS A 125 1.41 15.52 -3.77
C LYS A 125 2.75 15.99 -3.20
N ALA A 126 3.41 16.87 -3.92
CA ALA A 126 4.64 17.52 -3.47
C ALA A 126 4.35 18.39 -2.24
N GLY A 127 5.18 18.23 -1.22
CA GLY A 127 5.20 19.04 0.00
C GLY A 127 6.43 19.95 0.03
N LYS A 128 7.02 20.10 1.23
CA LYS A 128 8.21 20.93 1.40
C LYS A 128 9.47 20.30 0.81
N PRO A 129 10.38 21.10 0.23
CA PRO A 129 11.72 20.63 -0.09
C PRO A 129 12.47 20.24 1.18
N LEU A 130 13.37 19.27 1.07
CA LEU A 130 14.20 18.78 2.15
C LEU A 130 15.68 19.08 1.86
N ALA A 131 16.49 19.05 2.88
CA ALA A 131 17.94 19.14 2.72
C ALA A 131 18.43 18.00 1.79
N PRO A 132 19.34 18.29 0.86
CA PRO A 132 19.92 17.25 0.02
C PRO A 132 20.59 16.16 0.86
N LEU A 133 20.38 14.92 0.47
CA LEU A 133 21.05 13.76 1.07
C LEU A 133 21.99 13.15 0.04
N TYR A 134 23.27 13.05 0.36
CA TYR A 134 24.35 12.60 -0.54
C TYR A 134 24.39 13.41 -1.86
N GLY A 135 24.17 14.72 -1.78
CA GLY A 135 24.14 15.60 -2.96
C GLY A 135 22.90 15.48 -3.85
N ILE A 136 21.92 14.65 -3.46
CA ILE A 136 20.68 14.45 -4.21
C ILE A 136 19.58 15.30 -3.59
N ALA A 137 18.86 16.08 -4.42
CA ALA A 137 17.69 16.81 -3.98
C ALA A 137 16.57 15.85 -3.53
N HIS A 138 15.96 16.19 -2.40
CA HIS A 138 14.85 15.44 -1.84
C HIS A 138 13.65 16.35 -1.59
N GLN A 139 12.47 15.79 -1.72
CA GLN A 139 11.21 16.46 -1.41
C GLN A 139 10.30 15.57 -0.60
N GLN A 140 9.70 16.12 0.43
CA GLN A 140 8.61 15.44 1.10
C GLN A 140 7.41 15.34 0.15
N MET A 141 6.81 14.17 0.09
CA MET A 141 5.57 13.97 -0.67
C MET A 141 4.55 13.26 0.22
N THR A 142 3.27 13.57 0.03
CA THR A 142 2.18 13.07 0.88
C THR A 142 1.01 12.57 0.05
N LYS A 143 0.32 11.55 0.56
CA LYS A 143 -0.92 11.02 -0.02
C LYS A 143 -1.92 10.75 1.09
N ARG A 144 -3.13 11.30 0.98
CA ARG A 144 -4.25 10.89 1.84
C ARG A 144 -4.69 9.48 1.44
N LEU A 145 -4.81 8.61 2.43
CA LEU A 145 -5.25 7.22 2.24
C LEU A 145 -6.78 7.12 2.31
N ARG A 146 -7.37 7.88 3.24
CA ARG A 146 -8.82 7.92 3.38
C ARG A 146 -9.41 9.04 2.53
N LEU A 147 -10.57 8.78 1.95
CA LEU A 147 -11.33 9.82 1.30
C LEU A 147 -11.83 10.81 2.36
N GLY A 148 -11.46 12.07 2.24
CA GLY A 148 -12.03 13.13 3.06
C GLY A 148 -13.50 13.29 2.69
N GLY A 149 -14.38 13.39 3.71
CA GLY A 149 -15.80 13.63 3.53
C GLY A 149 -16.54 13.54 4.87
N ASP A 150 -17.67 14.20 4.95
CA ASP A 150 -18.56 14.06 6.10
C ASP A 150 -19.52 12.86 5.94
N THR A 151 -20.21 12.51 7.00
CA THR A 151 -21.16 11.39 7.00
C THR A 151 -22.27 11.57 5.95
N ALA A 152 -22.71 12.78 5.70
CA ALA A 152 -23.75 13.06 4.70
C ALA A 152 -23.22 12.81 3.26
N GLN A 153 -21.98 13.17 3.01
CA GLN A 153 -21.32 12.88 1.73
C GLN A 153 -21.14 11.37 1.52
N PHE A 154 -20.68 10.65 2.52
CA PHE A 154 -20.53 9.18 2.46
C PHE A 154 -21.89 8.50 2.25
N THR A 155 -22.93 8.95 2.93
CA THR A 155 -24.30 8.43 2.75
C THR A 155 -24.79 8.62 1.31
N ARG A 156 -24.56 9.79 0.71
CA ARG A 156 -24.90 10.03 -0.71
C ARG A 156 -24.12 9.13 -1.66
N TRP A 157 -22.83 8.93 -1.42
CA TRP A 157 -22.02 8.03 -2.24
C TRP A 157 -22.48 6.57 -2.13
N CYS A 158 -22.84 6.12 -0.92
CA CYS A 158 -23.42 4.78 -0.72
C CYS A 158 -24.72 4.61 -1.51
N ALA A 159 -25.62 5.58 -1.45
CA ALA A 159 -26.89 5.55 -2.15
C ALA A 159 -26.70 5.52 -3.69
N ASN A 160 -25.81 6.37 -4.23
CA ASN A 160 -25.51 6.42 -5.65
C ASN A 160 -24.86 5.10 -6.12
N LEU A 161 -23.92 4.54 -5.36
CA LEU A 161 -23.27 3.28 -5.69
C LEU A 161 -24.26 2.11 -5.64
N GLN A 162 -25.12 2.08 -4.62
CA GLN A 162 -26.22 1.12 -4.48
C GLN A 162 -27.12 1.12 -5.73
N GLN A 163 -27.57 2.32 -6.12
CA GLN A 163 -28.41 2.47 -7.31
C GLN A 163 -27.70 2.01 -8.57
N THR A 164 -26.43 2.42 -8.76
CA THR A 164 -25.62 2.01 -9.91
C THR A 164 -25.48 0.49 -9.98
N TRP A 165 -25.16 -0.16 -8.86
CA TRP A 165 -25.02 -1.61 -8.80
C TRP A 165 -26.32 -2.33 -9.20
N HIS A 166 -27.47 -1.90 -8.63
CA HIS A 166 -28.75 -2.53 -8.95
C HIS A 166 -29.18 -2.34 -10.41
N GLN A 167 -28.76 -1.23 -11.04
CA GLN A 167 -29.06 -0.96 -12.46
C GLN A 167 -28.12 -1.67 -13.43
N THR A 168 -26.84 -1.81 -13.07
CA THR A 168 -25.80 -2.31 -13.99
C THR A 168 -25.39 -3.75 -13.72
N ILE A 169 -25.65 -4.28 -12.53
CA ILE A 169 -25.30 -5.64 -12.11
C ILE A 169 -26.58 -6.35 -11.65
N PRO A 170 -27.29 -7.06 -12.55
CA PRO A 170 -28.58 -7.70 -12.22
C PRO A 170 -28.51 -8.61 -10.98
N LEU A 171 -27.37 -9.30 -10.78
CA LEU A 171 -27.15 -10.18 -9.64
C LEU A 171 -27.20 -9.41 -8.29
N SER A 172 -26.72 -8.18 -8.23
CA SER A 172 -26.75 -7.38 -7.00
C SER A 172 -28.17 -7.02 -6.58
N ALA A 173 -29.04 -6.75 -7.55
CA ALA A 173 -30.45 -6.50 -7.31
C ALA A 173 -31.18 -7.80 -6.88
N PHE A 174 -30.90 -8.92 -7.56
CA PHE A 174 -31.45 -10.24 -7.20
C PHE A 174 -31.07 -10.65 -5.78
N MET A 175 -29.80 -10.48 -5.41
CA MET A 175 -29.28 -10.79 -4.08
C MET A 175 -29.78 -9.81 -3.01
N LYS A 176 -30.44 -8.74 -3.38
CA LYS A 176 -30.82 -7.63 -2.48
C LYS A 176 -29.63 -7.10 -1.70
N LEU A 177 -28.47 -7.00 -2.38
CA LEU A 177 -27.24 -6.48 -1.79
C LEU A 177 -27.45 -5.02 -1.38
N GLN A 178 -27.12 -4.70 -0.16
CA GLN A 178 -27.22 -3.33 0.39
C GLN A 178 -25.87 -2.84 0.86
N ILE A 179 -25.52 -1.63 0.51
CA ILE A 179 -24.38 -0.92 1.07
C ILE A 179 -24.83 -0.27 2.35
N THR A 180 -24.30 -0.72 3.48
CA THR A 180 -24.73 -0.29 4.81
C THR A 180 -23.89 0.84 5.40
N GLN A 181 -22.62 0.91 4.99
CA GLN A 181 -21.69 1.90 5.52
C GLN A 181 -20.52 2.15 4.56
N PHE A 182 -20.03 3.37 4.58
CA PHE A 182 -18.72 3.74 4.03
C PHE A 182 -18.14 4.87 4.90
N ASP A 183 -16.90 4.70 5.34
CA ASP A 183 -16.20 5.66 6.21
C ASP A 183 -14.99 6.34 5.52
N GLY A 184 -14.89 6.17 4.21
CA GLY A 184 -13.75 6.65 3.42
C GLY A 184 -12.66 5.61 3.22
N ASN A 185 -12.71 4.48 3.93
CA ASN A 185 -11.76 3.38 3.86
C ASN A 185 -12.45 2.02 3.73
N LEU A 186 -13.44 1.76 4.57
CA LEU A 186 -14.20 0.51 4.63
C LEU A 186 -15.58 0.70 4.00
N LEU A 187 -15.91 -0.16 3.02
CA LEU A 187 -17.25 -0.30 2.48
C LEU A 187 -17.89 -1.56 3.06
N ALA A 188 -18.91 -1.39 3.90
CA ALA A 188 -19.67 -2.51 4.43
C ALA A 188 -20.92 -2.76 3.59
N CYS A 189 -21.15 -4.04 3.28
CA CYS A 189 -22.32 -4.48 2.53
C CYS A 189 -22.99 -5.63 3.26
N GLN A 190 -24.30 -5.76 3.08
CA GLN A 190 -25.07 -6.89 3.57
C GLN A 190 -26.03 -7.41 2.49
N ALA A 191 -26.36 -8.69 2.57
CA ALA A 191 -27.42 -9.30 1.79
C ALA A 191 -28.24 -10.21 2.69
N PRO A 192 -29.58 -10.24 2.56
CA PRO A 192 -30.40 -11.16 3.35
C PRO A 192 -30.11 -12.60 2.98
N LEU A 193 -30.24 -13.53 3.94
CA LEU A 193 -30.01 -14.95 3.69
C LEU A 193 -30.94 -15.49 2.59
N ALA A 194 -32.20 -15.14 2.62
CA ALA A 194 -33.14 -15.39 1.52
C ALA A 194 -33.19 -14.12 0.62
N PRO A 195 -32.92 -14.18 -0.68
CA PRO A 195 -32.88 -15.32 -1.61
C PRO A 195 -31.49 -15.99 -1.81
N ASN A 196 -30.51 -15.67 -0.97
CA ASN A 196 -29.10 -16.05 -1.18
C ASN A 196 -28.72 -17.43 -0.60
N LYS A 197 -29.71 -18.27 -0.32
CA LYS A 197 -29.50 -19.60 0.22
C LYS A 197 -28.93 -20.56 -0.81
N ASN A 198 -27.96 -21.37 -0.41
CA ASN A 198 -27.57 -22.60 -1.10
C ASN A 198 -28.48 -23.77 -0.68
N LEU A 199 -28.20 -24.97 -1.18
CA LEU A 199 -28.93 -26.20 -0.83
C LEU A 199 -28.85 -26.57 0.68
N HIS A 200 -27.91 -26.03 1.41
CA HIS A 200 -27.74 -26.21 2.85
C HIS A 200 -28.38 -25.10 3.67
N HIS A 201 -29.19 -24.23 3.07
CA HIS A 201 -29.82 -23.09 3.71
C HIS A 201 -28.83 -22.06 4.31
N THR A 202 -27.59 -22.04 3.84
CA THR A 202 -26.56 -21.05 4.18
C THR A 202 -26.25 -20.16 2.98
N MET A 203 -25.62 -19.01 3.20
CA MET A 203 -25.06 -18.23 2.09
C MET A 203 -23.78 -18.90 1.59
N PHE A 204 -23.51 -18.74 0.29
CA PHE A 204 -22.17 -19.00 -0.22
C PHE A 204 -21.19 -18.08 0.50
N ALA A 205 -20.35 -18.63 1.35
CA ALA A 205 -19.16 -17.94 1.80
C ALA A 205 -18.16 -18.04 0.64
N GLY A 206 -17.92 -16.95 -0.05
CA GLY A 206 -16.76 -16.84 -0.91
C GLY A 206 -15.51 -16.92 -0.04
N SER A 207 -14.72 -17.94 -0.23
CA SER A 207 -13.37 -18.08 0.31
C SER A 207 -12.42 -17.11 -0.38
#